data_27a4a1ff352739d392cdeacb76b10cea
#
_entry.id   27a4a1ff352739d392cdeacb76b10cea
#
_cell.length_a   1.000
_cell.length_b   1.000
_cell.length_c   1.000
_cell.angle_alpha   90.00
_cell.angle_beta   90.00
_cell.angle_gamma   90.00
#
_symmetry.space_group_name_H-M   'P 1'
#
loop_
_entity.id
_entity.type
_entity.pdbx_description
1 polymer ?
#
loop_
_entity_poly.entity_id
_entity_poly.type
_entity_poly.pdbx_seq_one_letter_code
_entity_poly.pdbx_strand_id
1 'polypeptide(L)'
;MFFNLSRTAMKALRCPFLTRVSVNQITQNAKSLLNNHVGSCPIMTRMMTSVQLENITQSQVSEPERSKCPFLANELKTVAPVSDEVQEDIIHVQDKTRTLENERKDSTVEGAQMSLKTQEKLKEFMKVSPLLENLTEVETEPAGLTPEREETPKKKSSYRGGGPTTPTENLFNYDKFFNNQIEKKKRDHSYRVFKKVLRKGPMFPLAEEHTDRKRNISVWCSNDYLGMSWHPKVTEAVRNALLEHGAGAGGTRNISGNSPLHEDLEKEIASLHQKDSALIFTSCFVANDSTLFTLGKALPGVHIFSDAGNHASMIHGIRTSGAPKHIFQHNDPDHLDHLLKQVDPALPKIVAFETVHSMDGAVCPLKELCDVSHKYGALTFVDEVHAVGLYGKNGAGVGERDGCMDDIDIITGTLGKAFGNIGGYIAGSASTVDMIRSYAAGFIFTTSLPPTTLAGALASIKVRFYFWSRYL
;
A
#
# COMPACT_ATOMS: atom_id res chain seq x y z
N MET A 1 13.27 35.05 21.80
CA MET A 1 12.12 34.38 22.46
C MET A 1 10.82 34.39 21.63
N PHE A 2 10.67 35.29 20.63
CA PHE A 2 9.45 35.40 19.79
C PHE A 2 9.35 34.39 18.64
N PHE A 3 10.44 33.81 18.16
CA PHE A 3 10.44 32.84 17.05
C PHE A 3 9.96 31.43 17.42
N ASN A 4 10.03 31.02 18.70
CA ASN A 4 9.60 29.70 19.11
C ASN A 4 8.07 29.60 19.37
N LEU A 5 7.41 30.71 19.64
CA LEU A 5 5.96 30.74 19.84
C LEU A 5 5.19 30.56 18.53
N SER A 6 5.72 31.01 17.39
CA SER A 6 5.08 30.85 16.08
C SER A 6 5.08 29.38 15.57
N ARG A 7 6.15 28.64 15.84
CA ARG A 7 6.24 27.20 15.47
C ARG A 7 5.31 26.33 16.32
N THR A 8 5.15 26.67 17.58
CA THR A 8 4.24 25.92 18.48
C THR A 8 2.77 26.22 18.15
N ALA A 9 2.44 27.47 17.82
CA ALA A 9 1.11 27.84 17.35
C ALA A 9 0.74 27.18 16.01
N MET A 10 1.66 27.07 15.05
CA MET A 10 1.44 26.37 13.79
C MET A 10 1.26 24.84 13.96
N LYS A 11 1.91 24.24 14.95
CA LYS A 11 1.68 22.83 15.29
C LYS A 11 0.33 22.58 15.97
N ALA A 12 -0.12 23.52 16.76
CA ALA A 12 -1.44 23.46 17.41
C ALA A 12 -2.60 23.60 16.41
N LEU A 13 -2.41 24.35 15.31
CA LEU A 13 -3.40 24.49 14.22
C LEU A 13 -3.69 23.17 13.45
N ARG A 14 -2.86 22.15 13.59
CA ARG A 14 -3.08 20.80 13.02
C ARG A 14 -3.81 19.85 13.97
N CYS A 15 -4.19 20.29 15.18
CA CYS A 15 -4.95 19.49 16.10
C CYS A 15 -6.45 19.58 15.75
N PRO A 16 -7.15 18.47 15.48
CA PRO A 16 -8.57 18.48 15.11
C PRO A 16 -9.48 19.08 16.18
N PHE A 17 -9.03 19.18 17.42
CA PHE A 17 -9.78 19.79 18.53
C PHE A 17 -9.66 21.31 18.60
N LEU A 18 -8.70 21.92 17.87
CA LEU A 18 -8.46 23.37 17.87
C LEU A 18 -8.89 24.06 16.57
N THR A 19 -9.43 23.33 15.61
CA THR A 19 -9.87 23.86 14.29
C THR A 19 -10.98 24.91 14.36
N ARG A 20 -11.65 25.05 15.53
CA ARG A 20 -12.71 26.04 15.76
C ARG A 20 -12.26 27.27 16.54
N VAL A 21 -10.97 27.35 16.89
CA VAL A 21 -10.41 28.46 17.68
C VAL A 21 -9.60 29.36 16.76
N SER A 22 -9.84 30.67 16.75
CA SER A 22 -9.10 31.60 15.91
C SER A 22 -7.62 31.66 16.31
N VAL A 23 -6.73 31.89 15.32
CA VAL A 23 -5.27 32.01 15.54
C VAL A 23 -4.94 33.04 16.62
N ASN A 24 -5.67 34.16 16.68
CA ASN A 24 -5.48 35.20 17.70
C ASN A 24 -5.84 34.70 19.10
N GLN A 25 -6.88 33.92 19.28
CA GLN A 25 -7.24 33.33 20.57
C GLN A 25 -6.23 32.28 21.03
N ILE A 26 -5.66 31.50 20.11
CA ILE A 26 -4.60 30.54 20.41
C ILE A 26 -3.33 31.26 20.86
N THR A 27 -2.96 32.37 20.21
CA THR A 27 -1.75 33.14 20.54
C THR A 27 -1.88 33.88 21.88
N GLN A 28 -3.05 34.45 22.17
CA GLN A 28 -3.30 35.19 23.40
C GLN A 28 -3.46 34.28 24.64
N ASN A 29 -3.98 33.07 24.47
CA ASN A 29 -4.28 32.14 25.55
C ASN A 29 -3.39 30.87 25.54
N ALA A 30 -2.29 30.86 24.82
CA ALA A 30 -1.46 29.69 24.61
C ALA A 30 -0.99 29.01 25.92
N LYS A 31 -0.63 29.80 26.94
CA LYS A 31 -0.25 29.29 28.29
C LYS A 31 -1.40 28.66 29.05
N SER A 32 -2.58 29.27 29.01
CA SER A 32 -3.78 28.77 29.68
C SER A 32 -4.34 27.51 29.01
N LEU A 33 -4.35 27.47 27.66
CA LEU A 33 -4.78 26.30 26.89
C LEU A 33 -3.82 25.11 27.05
N LEU A 34 -2.53 25.37 27.15
CA LEU A 34 -1.52 24.34 27.42
C LEU A 34 -1.69 23.76 28.84
N ASN A 35 -1.85 24.60 29.86
CA ASN A 35 -1.97 24.16 31.26
C ASN A 35 -3.27 23.39 31.53
N ASN A 36 -4.37 23.74 30.85
CA ASN A 36 -5.67 23.11 31.10
C ASN A 36 -5.90 21.79 30.31
N HIS A 37 -5.07 21.48 29.30
CA HIS A 37 -5.29 20.30 28.43
C HIS A 37 -4.11 19.34 28.34
N VAL A 38 -2.97 19.62 28.99
CA VAL A 38 -1.77 18.76 28.94
C VAL A 38 -2.02 17.39 29.59
N GLY A 39 -2.87 17.29 30.60
CA GLY A 39 -3.19 16.00 31.26
C GLY A 39 -4.21 15.12 30.55
N SER A 40 -4.90 15.64 29.54
CA SER A 40 -6.05 14.95 28.90
C SER A 40 -5.87 14.58 27.43
N CYS A 41 -4.76 14.95 26.78
CA CYS A 41 -4.54 14.67 25.37
C CYS A 41 -3.17 14.01 25.14
N PRO A 42 -3.12 12.73 24.68
CA PRO A 42 -1.87 12.01 24.44
C PRO A 42 -0.92 12.69 23.44
N ILE A 43 -1.48 13.50 22.52
CA ILE A 43 -0.71 14.23 21.50
C ILE A 43 -0.01 15.44 22.17
N MET A 44 -0.66 16.14 23.05
CA MET A 44 -0.07 17.27 23.79
C MET A 44 0.98 16.80 24.81
N THR A 45 0.77 15.68 25.48
CA THR A 45 1.76 15.07 26.38
C THR A 45 3.05 14.70 25.61
N ARG A 46 2.93 14.14 24.41
CA ARG A 46 4.08 13.82 23.55
C ARG A 46 4.81 15.04 23.00
N MET A 47 4.11 16.16 22.79
CA MET A 47 4.73 17.42 22.36
C MET A 47 5.56 18.10 23.46
N MET A 48 5.21 17.88 24.73
CA MET A 48 5.93 18.46 25.88
C MET A 48 7.18 17.65 26.27
N THR A 49 7.23 16.34 26.02
CA THR A 49 8.44 15.53 26.23
C THR A 49 9.56 15.81 25.21
N SER A 50 9.27 16.52 24.12
CA SER A 50 10.28 16.95 23.15
C SER A 50 10.80 18.39 23.35
N VAL A 51 10.31 19.11 24.36
CA VAL A 51 10.79 20.43 24.77
C VAL A 51 11.30 20.31 26.20
N GLN A 52 12.63 20.24 26.36
CA GLN A 52 13.39 20.18 27.61
C GLN A 52 12.60 20.53 28.87
N LEU A 53 12.27 19.50 29.67
CA LEU A 53 11.74 19.57 31.02
C LEU A 53 12.90 19.57 32.04
N GLU A 54 13.78 20.57 32.00
CA GLU A 54 14.84 20.66 33.02
C GLU A 54 14.48 21.54 34.24
N ASN A 55 13.32 22.22 34.28
CA ASN A 55 13.02 23.09 35.41
C ASN A 55 11.52 23.15 35.73
N ILE A 56 10.88 22.07 36.14
CA ILE A 56 9.64 22.16 36.94
C ILE A 56 9.66 21.04 38.00
N THR A 57 10.24 21.34 39.16
CA THR A 57 10.10 20.58 40.40
C THR A 57 8.69 20.75 40.97
N GLN A 58 8.13 19.60 41.28
CA GLN A 58 7.06 19.31 42.26
C GLN A 58 6.25 20.49 42.83
N SER A 59 4.97 20.56 42.47
CA SER A 59 3.92 20.97 43.36
C SER A 59 2.61 20.29 43.00
N GLN A 60 2.14 19.51 43.94
CA GLN A 60 0.82 18.91 44.23
C GLN A 60 -0.31 19.25 43.23
N VAL A 61 -0.85 18.22 42.57
CA VAL A 61 -2.19 18.26 41.96
C VAL A 61 -3.01 17.12 42.59
N SER A 62 -4.03 17.52 43.33
CA SER A 62 -5.03 16.66 43.94
C SER A 62 -5.95 16.02 42.90
N GLU A 63 -6.26 14.76 43.05
CA GLU A 63 -7.39 14.13 42.34
C GLU A 63 -8.70 14.82 42.74
N PRO A 64 -9.50 15.39 41.87
CA PRO A 64 -10.50 14.67 41.09
C PRO A 64 -10.99 15.42 39.81
N GLU A 65 -10.47 15.18 38.66
CA GLU A 65 -11.06 15.69 37.42
C GLU A 65 -10.96 14.73 36.20
N ARG A 66 -10.85 13.42 36.45
CA ARG A 66 -10.74 12.41 35.39
C ARG A 66 -12.07 12.03 34.69
N SER A 67 -13.20 12.61 35.12
CA SER A 67 -14.54 12.12 34.69
C SER A 67 -15.19 12.87 33.50
N LYS A 68 -14.50 13.80 32.83
CA LYS A 68 -15.16 14.68 31.84
C LYS A 68 -14.80 14.42 30.35
N CYS A 69 -14.20 13.29 30.01
CA CYS A 69 -14.01 12.92 28.63
C CYS A 69 -15.02 11.83 28.19
N PRO A 70 -15.97 12.12 27.28
CA PRO A 70 -17.03 11.17 26.92
C PRO A 70 -16.55 9.89 26.23
N PHE A 71 -15.30 9.87 25.72
CA PHE A 71 -14.72 8.70 25.02
C PHE A 71 -14.02 7.72 25.97
N LEU A 72 -13.68 8.11 27.21
CA LEU A 72 -13.01 7.24 28.18
C LEU A 72 -13.97 6.60 29.19
N ALA A 73 -15.21 7.06 29.27
CA ALA A 73 -16.16 6.59 30.28
C ALA A 73 -16.68 5.16 30.02
N ASN A 74 -16.57 4.62 28.79
CA ASN A 74 -17.12 3.31 28.47
C ASN A 74 -16.08 2.17 28.48
N GLU A 75 -14.78 2.44 28.42
CA GLU A 75 -13.76 1.38 28.39
C GLU A 75 -13.23 0.95 29.78
N LEU A 76 -13.46 1.74 30.81
CA LEU A 76 -12.92 1.47 32.15
C LEU A 76 -13.77 0.54 33.02
N LYS A 77 -14.87 -0.01 32.51
CA LYS A 77 -15.76 -0.92 33.28
C LYS A 77 -15.43 -2.41 33.20
N THR A 78 -14.40 -2.80 32.44
CA THR A 78 -14.15 -4.23 32.15
C THR A 78 -12.73 -4.74 32.40
N VAL A 79 -11.85 -3.96 33.05
CA VAL A 79 -10.52 -4.47 33.38
C VAL A 79 -10.39 -4.54 34.90
N ALA A 80 -10.37 -5.78 35.41
CA ALA A 80 -10.01 -6.04 36.81
C ALA A 80 -8.52 -5.68 37.05
N PRO A 81 -8.12 -5.24 38.23
CA PRO A 81 -6.73 -4.95 38.52
C PRO A 81 -5.89 -6.22 38.42
N VAL A 82 -4.76 -6.08 37.75
CA VAL A 82 -3.75 -7.14 37.62
C VAL A 82 -3.18 -7.41 39.00
N SER A 83 -3.18 -8.67 39.43
CA SER A 83 -2.65 -9.06 40.75
C SER A 83 -1.12 -8.90 40.80
N ASP A 84 -0.57 -8.63 41.97
CA ASP A 84 0.87 -8.41 42.20
C ASP A 84 1.71 -9.62 41.73
N GLU A 85 1.18 -10.86 41.78
CA GLU A 85 1.84 -12.06 41.27
C GLU A 85 2.14 -11.99 39.77
N VAL A 86 1.24 -11.42 38.93
CA VAL A 86 1.45 -11.28 37.50
C VAL A 86 2.51 -10.21 37.18
N GLN A 87 2.69 -9.23 38.07
CA GLN A 87 3.69 -8.19 37.92
C GLN A 87 5.12 -8.71 38.21
N GLU A 88 5.27 -9.60 39.20
CA GLU A 88 6.54 -10.29 39.47
C GLU A 88 6.93 -11.25 38.33
N ASP A 89 5.98 -11.95 37.73
CA ASP A 89 6.23 -12.83 36.58
C ASP A 89 6.70 -12.06 35.35
N ILE A 90 6.16 -10.86 35.09
CA ILE A 90 6.59 -10.00 33.97
C ILE A 90 8.05 -9.54 34.16
N ILE A 91 8.45 -9.18 35.37
CA ILE A 91 9.82 -8.75 35.70
C ILE A 91 10.77 -9.94 35.54
N HIS A 92 10.38 -11.13 35.97
CA HIS A 92 11.22 -12.34 35.86
C HIS A 92 11.43 -12.80 34.40
N VAL A 93 10.44 -12.60 33.52
CA VAL A 93 10.55 -12.86 32.08
C VAL A 93 11.48 -11.84 31.40
N GLN A 94 11.40 -10.56 31.77
CA GLN A 94 12.27 -9.51 31.23
C GLN A 94 13.76 -9.72 31.58
N ASP A 95 14.06 -10.15 32.82
CA ASP A 95 15.42 -10.43 33.23
C ASP A 95 16.02 -11.69 32.53
N LYS A 96 15.23 -12.74 32.33
CA LYS A 96 15.64 -13.92 31.56
C LYS A 96 15.90 -13.61 30.09
N THR A 97 15.11 -12.74 29.48
CA THR A 97 15.29 -12.31 28.09
C THR A 97 16.60 -11.54 27.92
N ARG A 98 16.92 -10.67 28.89
CA ARG A 98 18.16 -9.87 28.90
C ARG A 98 19.42 -10.73 29.06
N THR A 99 19.34 -11.83 29.80
CA THR A 99 20.45 -12.79 29.99
C THR A 99 20.68 -13.57 28.67
N LEU A 100 19.64 -13.97 27.96
CA LEU A 100 19.75 -14.67 26.67
C LEU A 100 20.30 -13.76 25.55
N GLU A 101 20.00 -12.47 25.57
CA GLU A 101 20.57 -11.49 24.63
C GLU A 101 22.07 -11.25 24.85
N ASN A 102 22.53 -11.29 26.09
CA ASN A 102 23.95 -11.16 26.41
C ASN A 102 24.76 -12.41 26.01
N GLU A 103 24.20 -13.60 26.16
CA GLU A 103 24.83 -14.85 25.70
C GLU A 103 24.92 -14.96 24.18
N ARG A 104 24.07 -14.23 23.45
CA ARG A 104 24.07 -14.17 21.97
C ARG A 104 25.18 -13.27 21.40
N LYS A 105 25.73 -12.37 22.17
CA LYS A 105 26.78 -11.44 21.73
C LYS A 105 28.20 -12.04 21.78
N ASP A 106 28.37 -13.15 22.47
CA ASP A 106 29.71 -13.79 22.66
C ASP A 106 29.99 -14.97 21.70
N SER A 107 29.08 -15.32 20.79
CA SER A 107 29.31 -16.43 19.84
C SER A 107 29.38 -15.94 18.39
N THR A 108 30.52 -15.41 18.00
CA THR A 108 31.00 -15.49 16.62
C THR A 108 31.74 -16.83 16.50
N VAL A 109 31.20 -17.75 15.68
CA VAL A 109 31.92 -18.71 14.81
C VAL A 109 30.99 -19.85 14.38
N GLU A 110 30.97 -20.10 13.07
CA GLU A 110 30.65 -21.31 12.30
C GLU A 110 29.34 -22.06 12.50
N GLY A 111 28.71 -22.34 11.34
CA GLY A 111 27.49 -23.13 11.14
C GLY A 111 27.47 -24.43 11.96
N ALA A 112 26.58 -24.46 12.95
CA ALA A 112 26.29 -25.66 13.69
C ALA A 112 24.78 -25.82 13.88
N GLN A 113 24.33 -27.04 13.65
CA GLN A 113 23.01 -27.54 14.04
C GLN A 113 22.71 -27.15 15.49
N MET A 114 21.54 -26.55 15.72
CA MET A 114 21.07 -26.17 17.05
C MET A 114 21.19 -27.39 18.01
N SER A 115 21.95 -27.26 19.09
CA SER A 115 22.23 -28.36 19.99
C SER A 115 20.97 -28.92 20.63
N LEU A 116 20.89 -30.21 20.89
CA LEU A 116 19.79 -30.90 21.57
C LEU A 116 19.36 -30.17 22.88
N LYS A 117 20.30 -29.60 23.62
CA LYS A 117 20.05 -28.81 24.83
C LYS A 117 19.23 -27.53 24.56
N THR A 118 19.41 -26.89 23.41
CA THR A 118 18.66 -25.69 23.03
C THR A 118 17.23 -26.06 22.62
N GLN A 119 17.05 -27.22 22.01
CA GLN A 119 15.72 -27.72 21.67
C GLN A 119 14.94 -28.16 22.92
N GLU A 120 15.59 -28.75 23.91
CA GLU A 120 14.97 -29.12 25.19
C GLU A 120 14.58 -27.86 26.00
N LYS A 121 15.43 -26.85 26.08
CA LYS A 121 15.11 -25.56 26.72
C LYS A 121 13.94 -24.85 26.04
N LEU A 122 13.83 -24.93 24.71
CA LEU A 122 12.71 -24.37 23.96
C LEU A 122 11.41 -25.12 24.24
N LYS A 123 11.47 -26.45 24.39
CA LYS A 123 10.30 -27.29 24.77
C LYS A 123 9.85 -27.02 26.21
N GLU A 124 10.78 -26.75 27.11
CA GLU A 124 10.47 -26.40 28.50
C GLU A 124 9.85 -24.99 28.60
N PHE A 125 10.33 -24.03 27.81
CA PHE A 125 9.77 -22.67 27.72
C PHE A 125 8.32 -22.69 27.17
N MET A 126 8.02 -23.58 26.23
CA MET A 126 6.67 -23.75 25.67
C MET A 126 5.67 -24.34 26.66
N LYS A 127 6.14 -25.01 27.72
CA LYS A 127 5.29 -25.63 28.76
C LYS A 127 4.84 -24.66 29.86
N VAL A 128 5.42 -23.47 29.94
CA VAL A 128 5.20 -22.53 31.07
C VAL A 128 4.18 -21.42 30.78
N SER A 129 3.61 -21.34 29.57
CA SER A 129 2.60 -20.30 29.27
C SER A 129 1.23 -20.90 28.90
N PRO A 130 0.26 -20.90 29.83
CA PRO A 130 -1.12 -21.34 29.55
C PRO A 130 -1.84 -20.53 28.46
N LEU A 131 -1.30 -19.35 28.09
CA LEU A 131 -1.83 -18.50 27.03
C LEU A 131 -1.47 -18.99 25.62
N LEU A 132 -0.47 -19.87 25.46
CA LEU A 132 -0.09 -20.44 24.17
C LEU A 132 -0.84 -21.77 23.88
N GLU A 133 -1.33 -22.49 24.88
CA GLU A 133 -2.11 -23.72 24.68
C GLU A 133 -3.43 -23.45 23.93
N ASN A 134 -4.03 -22.28 24.12
CA ASN A 134 -5.26 -21.90 23.41
C ASN A 134 -5.06 -21.47 21.94
N LEU A 135 -3.81 -21.39 21.46
CA LEU A 135 -3.50 -21.05 20.07
C LEU A 135 -3.08 -22.25 19.20
N THR A 136 -2.88 -23.43 19.81
CA THR A 136 -2.44 -24.63 19.10
C THR A 136 -3.56 -25.64 18.80
N GLU A 137 -4.75 -25.43 19.34
CA GLU A 137 -5.95 -26.22 19.02
C GLU A 137 -6.87 -25.47 18.06
N VAL A 138 -6.38 -25.15 16.87
CA VAL A 138 -7.24 -25.11 15.71
C VAL A 138 -7.26 -26.53 15.16
N GLU A 139 -8.08 -27.37 15.75
CA GLU A 139 -8.45 -28.64 15.16
C GLU A 139 -8.99 -28.35 13.75
N THR A 140 -8.25 -28.78 12.75
CA THR A 140 -8.76 -28.96 11.41
C THR A 140 -9.70 -30.15 11.45
N GLU A 141 -10.93 -29.95 11.89
CA GLU A 141 -11.97 -30.91 11.60
C GLU A 141 -12.05 -31.12 10.08
N PRO A 142 -12.03 -32.40 9.61
CA PRO A 142 -12.30 -32.65 8.22
C PRO A 142 -13.72 -32.18 7.96
N ALA A 143 -13.91 -31.30 6.98
CA ALA A 143 -15.21 -30.80 6.57
C ALA A 143 -16.14 -31.99 6.27
N GLY A 144 -16.86 -32.44 7.27
CA GLY A 144 -17.98 -33.34 7.14
C GLY A 144 -19.05 -32.64 6.30
N LEU A 145 -19.51 -33.35 5.29
CA LEU A 145 -20.65 -33.03 4.47
C LEU A 145 -21.83 -32.62 5.38
N THR A 146 -22.10 -31.32 5.50
CA THR A 146 -23.34 -30.85 6.07
C THR A 146 -24.46 -31.16 5.05
N PRO A 147 -25.58 -31.75 5.49
CA PRO A 147 -26.71 -31.98 4.61
C PRO A 147 -27.24 -30.64 4.10
N GLU A 148 -27.67 -30.66 2.84
CA GLU A 148 -28.35 -29.53 2.19
C GLU A 148 -29.38 -28.94 3.15
N ARG A 149 -29.11 -27.73 3.61
CA ARG A 149 -30.13 -26.89 4.26
C ARG A 149 -31.09 -26.47 3.16
N GLU A 150 -32.31 -26.98 3.21
CA GLU A 150 -33.45 -26.40 2.54
C GLU A 150 -33.43 -24.88 2.75
N GLU A 151 -33.39 -24.14 1.68
CA GLU A 151 -33.51 -22.68 1.72
C GLU A 151 -34.91 -22.31 2.25
N THR A 152 -35.00 -22.09 3.54
CA THR A 152 -36.14 -21.36 4.08
C THR A 152 -36.16 -19.97 3.46
N PRO A 153 -37.32 -19.47 3.00
CA PRO A 153 -37.41 -18.18 2.35
C PRO A 153 -36.89 -17.09 3.31
N LYS A 154 -35.81 -16.43 2.94
CA LYS A 154 -35.25 -15.29 3.68
C LYS A 154 -36.34 -14.25 3.89
N LYS A 155 -36.80 -14.11 5.13
CA LYS A 155 -37.66 -12.98 5.54
C LYS A 155 -36.93 -11.71 5.12
N LYS A 156 -37.55 -10.95 4.20
CA LYS A 156 -37.11 -9.59 3.83
C LYS A 156 -36.99 -8.80 5.13
N SER A 157 -35.79 -8.42 5.50
CA SER A 157 -35.53 -7.48 6.57
C SER A 157 -36.17 -6.15 6.18
N SER A 158 -37.37 -5.91 6.68
CA SER A 158 -37.98 -4.60 6.58
C SER A 158 -37.34 -3.73 7.66
N TYR A 159 -36.51 -2.81 7.28
CA TYR A 159 -36.12 -1.70 8.14
C TYR A 159 -37.38 -0.87 8.42
N ARG A 160 -38.08 -1.17 9.51
CA ARG A 160 -39.15 -0.31 10.07
C ARG A 160 -38.53 0.62 11.08
N GLY A 161 -38.07 1.78 10.61
CA GLY A 161 -38.00 2.98 11.44
C GLY A 161 -39.42 3.53 11.55
N GLY A 162 -40.03 3.47 12.75
CA GLY A 162 -41.33 4.09 13.02
C GLY A 162 -41.19 5.61 13.05
N GLY A 163 -41.61 6.28 11.98
CA GLY A 163 -41.87 7.72 11.89
C GLY A 163 -43.17 7.92 11.14
N PRO A 164 -43.82 9.11 11.22
CA PRO A 164 -45.17 9.35 10.69
C PRO A 164 -45.21 9.09 9.20
N THR A 165 -46.29 8.41 8.77
CA THR A 165 -46.59 8.05 7.39
C THR A 165 -46.82 9.29 6.55
N THR A 166 -45.79 9.78 5.85
CA THR A 166 -45.92 10.67 4.72
C THR A 166 -45.96 9.82 3.43
N PRO A 167 -46.66 10.26 2.36
CA PRO A 167 -46.79 9.46 1.15
C PRO A 167 -45.43 9.17 0.52
N THR A 168 -45.03 7.89 0.52
CA THR A 168 -43.74 7.41 0.00
C THR A 168 -43.72 7.19 -1.51
N GLU A 169 -44.70 7.71 -2.23
CA GLU A 169 -44.89 7.40 -3.67
C GLU A 169 -43.83 7.98 -4.60
N ASN A 170 -42.99 8.91 -4.15
CA ASN A 170 -41.96 9.55 -4.99
C ASN A 170 -40.52 9.34 -4.55
N LEU A 171 -40.23 8.39 -3.66
CA LEU A 171 -38.85 8.13 -3.28
C LEU A 171 -38.11 7.29 -4.33
N PHE A 172 -36.84 7.67 -4.62
CA PHE A 172 -36.00 6.93 -5.54
C PHE A 172 -35.76 5.50 -5.04
N ASN A 173 -36.09 4.51 -5.88
CA ASN A 173 -35.90 3.09 -5.55
C ASN A 173 -34.50 2.64 -6.00
N TYR A 174 -33.54 2.69 -5.06
CA TYR A 174 -32.13 2.31 -5.29
C TYR A 174 -31.99 0.84 -5.72
N ASP A 175 -32.70 -0.09 -5.07
CA ASP A 175 -32.63 -1.52 -5.40
C ASP A 175 -33.09 -1.80 -6.82
N LYS A 176 -34.18 -1.19 -7.23
CA LYS A 176 -34.69 -1.29 -8.62
C LYS A 176 -33.65 -0.74 -9.61
N PHE A 177 -33.04 0.40 -9.30
CA PHE A 177 -32.01 0.99 -10.15
C PHE A 177 -30.78 0.08 -10.25
N PHE A 178 -30.24 -0.40 -9.12
CA PHE A 178 -29.06 -1.28 -9.09
C PHE A 178 -29.32 -2.60 -9.83
N ASN A 179 -30.46 -3.25 -9.58
CA ASN A 179 -30.83 -4.47 -10.27
C ASN A 179 -30.94 -4.26 -11.79
N ASN A 180 -31.51 -3.14 -12.24
CA ASN A 180 -31.58 -2.82 -13.66
C ASN A 180 -30.19 -2.65 -14.30
N GLN A 181 -29.22 -2.03 -13.59
CA GLN A 181 -27.83 -1.91 -14.07
C GLN A 181 -27.15 -3.28 -14.14
N ILE A 182 -27.37 -4.15 -13.14
CA ILE A 182 -26.83 -5.52 -13.12
C ILE A 182 -27.42 -6.34 -14.27
N GLU A 183 -28.73 -6.28 -14.48
CA GLU A 183 -29.39 -6.98 -15.59
C GLU A 183 -28.92 -6.48 -16.98
N LYS A 184 -28.57 -5.19 -17.10
CA LYS A 184 -27.92 -4.67 -18.31
C LYS A 184 -26.60 -5.37 -18.55
N LYS A 185 -25.74 -5.50 -17.51
CA LYS A 185 -24.47 -6.21 -17.57
C LYS A 185 -24.60 -7.69 -17.92
N LYS A 186 -25.67 -8.35 -17.46
CA LYS A 186 -25.95 -9.75 -17.81
C LYS A 186 -26.36 -9.90 -19.26
N ARG A 187 -27.19 -8.95 -19.77
CA ARG A 187 -27.66 -8.97 -21.15
C ARG A 187 -26.58 -8.69 -22.18
N ASP A 188 -25.64 -7.81 -21.87
CA ASP A 188 -24.51 -7.47 -22.75
C ASP A 188 -23.28 -8.39 -22.52
N HIS A 189 -23.44 -9.47 -21.72
CA HIS A 189 -22.40 -10.44 -21.39
C HIS A 189 -21.18 -9.85 -20.69
N SER A 190 -21.26 -8.63 -20.16
CA SER A 190 -20.18 -7.99 -19.39
C SER A 190 -20.26 -8.22 -17.88
N TYR A 191 -21.24 -8.99 -17.41
CA TYR A 191 -21.37 -9.38 -16.02
C TYR A 191 -20.28 -10.38 -15.65
N ARG A 192 -19.46 -10.03 -14.65
CA ARG A 192 -18.31 -10.85 -14.24
C ARG A 192 -18.70 -11.85 -13.16
N VAL A 193 -18.46 -13.12 -13.43
CA VAL A 193 -18.57 -14.21 -12.45
C VAL A 193 -17.16 -14.58 -11.97
N PHE A 194 -16.93 -14.48 -10.66
CA PHE A 194 -15.63 -14.76 -10.06
C PHE A 194 -15.47 -16.25 -9.79
N LYS A 195 -14.46 -16.86 -10.41
CA LYS A 195 -14.05 -18.22 -10.07
C LYS A 195 -13.26 -18.21 -8.76
N LYS A 196 -13.51 -19.21 -7.91
CA LYS A 196 -12.79 -19.40 -6.65
C LYS A 196 -11.60 -20.31 -6.90
N VAL A 197 -10.42 -19.77 -7.02
CA VAL A 197 -9.18 -20.51 -7.35
C VAL A 197 -8.18 -20.36 -6.21
N LEU A 198 -7.76 -21.49 -5.63
CA LEU A 198 -6.71 -21.56 -4.61
C LEU A 198 -5.44 -22.12 -5.25
N ARG A 199 -4.41 -21.30 -5.38
CA ARG A 199 -3.12 -21.68 -5.99
C ARG A 199 -2.35 -22.63 -5.06
N LYS A 200 -1.71 -23.64 -5.66
CA LYS A 200 -0.78 -24.54 -4.95
C LYS A 200 0.65 -24.07 -5.23
N GLY A 201 1.20 -23.25 -4.34
CA GLY A 201 2.52 -22.65 -4.51
C GLY A 201 3.59 -23.67 -4.94
N PRO A 202 3.83 -24.77 -4.17
CA PRO A 202 4.87 -25.76 -4.52
C PRO A 202 4.67 -26.47 -5.86
N MET A 203 3.46 -26.42 -6.40
CA MET A 203 3.05 -27.15 -7.61
C MET A 203 2.58 -26.19 -8.72
N PHE A 204 2.97 -24.90 -8.65
CA PHE A 204 2.61 -23.93 -9.68
C PHE A 204 2.96 -24.49 -11.09
N PRO A 205 2.08 -24.41 -12.10
CA PRO A 205 0.83 -23.62 -12.17
C PRO A 205 -0.44 -24.34 -11.70
N LEU A 206 -0.35 -25.41 -10.92
CA LEU A 206 -1.53 -26.14 -10.43
C LEU A 206 -2.28 -25.35 -9.35
N ALA A 207 -3.60 -25.49 -9.36
CA ALA A 207 -4.49 -24.85 -8.40
C ALA A 207 -5.73 -25.75 -8.13
N GLU A 208 -6.47 -25.41 -7.10
CA GLU A 208 -7.79 -25.98 -6.84
C GLU A 208 -8.86 -24.94 -7.19
N GLU A 209 -9.82 -25.33 -8.02
CA GLU A 209 -11.02 -24.53 -8.26
C GLU A 209 -12.13 -24.98 -7.31
N HIS A 210 -12.80 -24.01 -6.69
CA HIS A 210 -13.86 -24.20 -5.70
C HIS A 210 -15.17 -23.48 -6.08
N THR A 211 -15.38 -23.11 -7.34
CA THR A 211 -16.57 -22.33 -7.76
C THR A 211 -17.84 -23.15 -7.56
N ASP A 212 -17.93 -24.33 -8.17
CA ASP A 212 -19.07 -25.24 -8.08
C ASP A 212 -18.71 -26.48 -7.28
N ARG A 213 -17.58 -27.09 -7.61
CA ARG A 213 -17.04 -28.27 -6.93
C ARG A 213 -15.53 -28.19 -6.88
N LYS A 214 -14.93 -28.80 -5.84
CA LYS A 214 -13.48 -28.88 -5.73
C LYS A 214 -12.90 -29.73 -6.88
N ARG A 215 -11.99 -29.15 -7.67
CA ARG A 215 -11.24 -29.85 -8.72
C ARG A 215 -9.85 -29.27 -8.92
N ASN A 216 -8.90 -30.08 -9.32
CA ASN A 216 -7.57 -29.63 -9.71
C ASN A 216 -7.60 -29.04 -11.13
N ILE A 217 -6.94 -27.91 -11.31
CA ILE A 217 -6.82 -27.22 -12.59
C ILE A 217 -5.39 -26.75 -12.82
N SER A 218 -5.02 -26.54 -14.09
CA SER A 218 -3.83 -25.76 -14.46
C SER A 218 -4.23 -24.31 -14.75
N VAL A 219 -3.56 -23.34 -14.15
CA VAL A 219 -3.82 -21.91 -14.34
C VAL A 219 -2.90 -21.35 -15.42
N TRP A 220 -3.46 -21.06 -16.61
CA TRP A 220 -2.74 -20.50 -17.73
C TRP A 220 -2.79 -18.96 -17.78
N CYS A 221 -3.73 -18.35 -17.06
CA CYS A 221 -3.96 -16.90 -17.02
C CYS A 221 -3.31 -16.21 -15.81
N SER A 222 -2.29 -16.80 -15.23
CA SER A 222 -1.58 -16.18 -14.10
C SER A 222 -0.70 -15.03 -14.56
N ASN A 223 -0.76 -13.89 -13.85
CA ASN A 223 0.17 -12.78 -14.04
C ASN A 223 1.52 -12.98 -13.34
N ASP A 224 1.69 -14.03 -12.56
CA ASP A 224 2.97 -14.41 -11.96
C ASP A 224 3.85 -15.11 -13.00
N TYR A 225 4.35 -14.33 -13.96
CA TYR A 225 4.98 -14.83 -15.18
C TYR A 225 6.20 -15.72 -14.94
N LEU A 226 6.96 -15.43 -13.87
CA LEU A 226 8.20 -16.12 -13.51
C LEU A 226 8.04 -17.05 -12.32
N GLY A 227 6.82 -17.20 -11.77
CA GLY A 227 6.56 -18.01 -10.58
C GLY A 227 7.25 -17.48 -9.31
N MET A 228 7.59 -16.19 -9.28
CA MET A 228 8.35 -15.59 -8.18
C MET A 228 7.57 -15.58 -6.87
N SER A 229 6.24 -15.66 -6.89
CA SER A 229 5.42 -15.73 -5.67
C SER A 229 5.73 -16.97 -4.81
N TRP A 230 6.36 -18.01 -5.37
CA TRP A 230 6.77 -19.22 -4.65
C TRP A 230 8.29 -19.46 -4.69
N HIS A 231 9.08 -18.54 -5.19
CA HIS A 231 10.52 -18.70 -5.22
C HIS A 231 11.07 -18.84 -3.78
N PRO A 232 11.98 -19.83 -3.46
CA PRO A 232 12.43 -20.08 -2.09
C PRO A 232 12.98 -18.84 -1.37
N LYS A 233 13.82 -18.03 -2.03
CA LYS A 233 14.36 -16.79 -1.45
C LYS A 233 13.29 -15.74 -1.19
N VAL A 234 12.24 -15.67 -2.01
CA VAL A 234 11.13 -14.73 -1.82
C VAL A 234 10.27 -15.16 -0.63
N THR A 235 9.89 -16.43 -0.59
CA THR A 235 9.09 -16.97 0.53
C THR A 235 9.83 -16.93 1.86
N GLU A 236 11.15 -17.14 1.86
CA GLU A 236 12.00 -16.99 3.03
C GLU A 236 12.03 -15.53 3.53
N ALA A 237 12.23 -14.56 2.63
CA ALA A 237 12.23 -13.13 2.98
C ALA A 237 10.87 -12.69 3.55
N VAL A 238 9.77 -13.13 2.95
CA VAL A 238 8.40 -12.88 3.45
C VAL A 238 8.21 -13.47 4.85
N ARG A 239 8.63 -14.73 5.07
CA ARG A 239 8.52 -15.39 6.37
C ARG A 239 9.31 -14.66 7.45
N ASN A 240 10.55 -14.28 7.15
CA ASN A 240 11.40 -13.57 8.11
C ASN A 240 10.81 -12.20 8.46
N ALA A 241 10.36 -11.43 7.47
CA ALA A 241 9.69 -10.15 7.70
C ALA A 241 8.38 -10.29 8.50
N LEU A 242 7.62 -11.38 8.31
CA LEU A 242 6.42 -11.66 9.09
C LEU A 242 6.75 -11.88 10.58
N LEU A 243 7.80 -12.65 10.86
CA LEU A 243 8.20 -12.97 12.23
C LEU A 243 8.82 -11.77 12.97
N GLU A 244 9.51 -10.90 12.25
CA GLU A 244 10.20 -9.75 12.85
C GLU A 244 9.30 -8.51 12.96
N HIS A 245 8.46 -8.25 11.95
CA HIS A 245 7.73 -6.99 11.83
C HIS A 245 6.20 -7.14 11.87
N GLY A 246 5.68 -8.37 11.87
CA GLY A 246 4.25 -8.64 11.84
C GLY A 246 3.64 -8.53 10.43
N ALA A 247 2.30 -8.67 10.36
CA ALA A 247 1.56 -8.79 9.09
C ALA A 247 1.14 -7.46 8.46
N GLY A 248 1.11 -6.37 9.22
CA GLY A 248 0.53 -5.10 8.82
C GLY A 248 1.51 -3.94 8.80
N ALA A 249 1.18 -2.89 8.05
CA ALA A 249 2.03 -1.69 7.94
C ALA A 249 1.83 -0.67 9.07
N GLY A 250 0.76 -0.78 9.86
CA GLY A 250 0.49 0.11 10.99
C GLY A 250 -0.04 1.51 10.63
N GLY A 251 -0.05 1.91 9.35
CA GLY A 251 -0.55 3.23 8.96
C GLY A 251 -0.20 3.62 7.54
N THR A 252 -0.44 4.90 7.23
CA THR A 252 0.01 5.52 5.96
C THR A 252 1.50 5.87 6.04
N ARG A 253 2.15 6.06 4.87
CA ARG A 253 3.57 6.44 4.78
C ARG A 253 3.92 7.68 5.63
N ASN A 254 3.03 8.65 5.69
CA ASN A 254 3.26 9.93 6.38
C ASN A 254 3.07 9.89 7.90
N ILE A 255 2.53 8.81 8.47
CA ILE A 255 2.25 8.72 9.92
C ILE A 255 3.17 7.69 10.57
N SER A 256 2.94 6.40 10.34
CA SER A 256 3.69 5.31 10.97
C SER A 256 3.98 4.14 10.03
N GLY A 257 3.50 4.22 8.79
CA GLY A 257 3.61 3.13 7.82
C GLY A 257 4.85 3.19 6.93
N ASN A 258 5.75 4.18 7.08
CA ASN A 258 7.02 4.20 6.38
C ASN A 258 8.07 3.41 7.16
N SER A 259 8.89 2.64 6.45
CA SER A 259 9.96 1.84 7.04
C SER A 259 11.19 1.84 6.13
N PRO A 260 12.38 1.44 6.64
CA PRO A 260 13.57 1.24 5.81
C PRO A 260 13.32 0.31 4.61
N LEU A 261 12.46 -0.71 4.75
CA LEU A 261 12.12 -1.62 3.67
C LEU A 261 11.45 -0.92 2.47
N HIS A 262 10.64 0.14 2.72
CA HIS A 262 10.07 0.97 1.66
C HIS A 262 11.17 1.71 0.90
N GLU A 263 12.05 2.38 1.64
CA GLU A 263 13.12 3.20 1.05
C GLU A 263 14.14 2.34 0.30
N ASP A 264 14.48 1.17 0.83
CA ASP A 264 15.38 0.23 0.17
C ASP A 264 14.77 -0.35 -1.12
N LEU A 265 13.47 -0.65 -1.11
CA LEU A 265 12.77 -1.11 -2.32
C LEU A 265 12.66 0.02 -3.36
N GLU A 266 12.37 1.26 -2.94
CA GLU A 266 12.34 2.43 -3.82
C GLU A 266 13.71 2.71 -4.45
N LYS A 267 14.80 2.61 -3.68
CA LYS A 267 16.18 2.70 -4.20
C LYS A 267 16.51 1.61 -5.21
N GLU A 268 16.11 0.37 -4.92
CA GLU A 268 16.34 -0.77 -5.83
C GLU A 268 15.58 -0.60 -7.14
N ILE A 269 14.33 -0.12 -7.10
CA ILE A 269 13.52 0.18 -8.29
C ILE A 269 14.14 1.34 -9.09
N ALA A 270 14.55 2.41 -8.44
CA ALA A 270 15.23 3.53 -9.09
C ALA A 270 16.51 3.07 -9.80
N SER A 271 17.32 2.25 -9.12
CA SER A 271 18.53 1.65 -9.71
C SER A 271 18.22 0.73 -10.89
N LEU A 272 17.18 -0.12 -10.79
CA LEU A 272 16.73 -0.99 -11.88
C LEU A 272 16.44 -0.20 -13.15
N HIS A 273 15.72 0.91 -13.00
CA HIS A 273 15.29 1.77 -14.11
C HIS A 273 16.28 2.89 -14.44
N GLN A 274 17.45 2.95 -13.80
CA GLN A 274 18.47 4.00 -14.01
C GLN A 274 17.87 5.41 -13.85
N LYS A 275 16.98 5.59 -12.86
CA LYS A 275 16.33 6.86 -12.54
C LYS A 275 16.79 7.38 -11.18
N ASP A 276 16.65 8.68 -10.95
CA ASP A 276 17.08 9.33 -9.70
C ASP A 276 16.30 8.83 -8.48
N SER A 277 15.01 8.55 -8.67
CA SER A 277 14.10 8.20 -7.58
C SER A 277 12.95 7.31 -8.05
N ALA A 278 12.35 6.61 -7.10
CA ALA A 278 11.12 5.84 -7.30
C ALA A 278 10.16 6.02 -6.11
N LEU A 279 8.89 5.72 -6.33
CA LEU A 279 7.84 5.77 -5.33
C LEU A 279 6.92 4.58 -5.45
N ILE A 280 6.65 3.88 -4.33
CA ILE A 280 5.84 2.67 -4.29
C ILE A 280 4.40 3.01 -3.93
N PHE A 281 3.46 2.38 -4.62
CA PHE A 281 2.02 2.45 -4.42
C PHE A 281 1.44 1.07 -4.08
N THR A 282 0.22 1.05 -3.56
CA THR A 282 -0.48 -0.21 -3.23
C THR A 282 -0.78 -1.10 -4.45
N SER A 283 -0.84 -0.51 -5.64
CA SER A 283 -0.96 -1.23 -6.91
C SER A 283 -0.51 -0.35 -8.06
N CYS A 284 -0.25 -0.93 -9.24
CA CYS A 284 0.04 -0.16 -10.44
C CYS A 284 -1.18 0.65 -10.92
N PHE A 285 -2.40 0.14 -10.69
CA PHE A 285 -3.59 0.94 -10.95
C PHE A 285 -3.54 2.28 -10.21
N VAL A 286 -3.22 2.25 -8.91
CA VAL A 286 -3.11 3.46 -8.08
C VAL A 286 -1.91 4.32 -8.51
N ALA A 287 -0.78 3.71 -8.90
CA ALA A 287 0.39 4.44 -9.39
C ALA A 287 0.05 5.25 -10.65
N ASN A 288 -0.56 4.63 -11.66
CA ASN A 288 -0.96 5.28 -12.91
C ASN A 288 -2.02 6.36 -12.67
N ASP A 289 -3.09 5.98 -11.98
CA ASP A 289 -4.23 6.88 -11.72
C ASP A 289 -3.80 8.11 -10.93
N SER A 290 -3.13 7.90 -9.81
CA SER A 290 -2.71 9.00 -8.92
C SER A 290 -1.67 9.91 -9.56
N THR A 291 -0.73 9.37 -10.33
CA THR A 291 0.31 10.16 -10.99
C THR A 291 -0.28 11.02 -12.09
N LEU A 292 -1.03 10.43 -13.02
CA LEU A 292 -1.65 11.17 -14.14
C LEU A 292 -2.69 12.18 -13.65
N PHE A 293 -3.48 11.82 -12.63
CA PHE A 293 -4.40 12.76 -11.97
C PHE A 293 -3.64 13.95 -11.38
N THR A 294 -2.57 13.69 -10.61
CA THR A 294 -1.81 14.74 -9.91
C THR A 294 -1.12 15.68 -10.90
N LEU A 295 -0.44 15.14 -11.91
CA LEU A 295 0.20 15.93 -12.95
C LEU A 295 -0.81 16.73 -13.77
N GLY A 296 -1.93 16.10 -14.15
CA GLY A 296 -3.00 16.74 -14.90
C GLY A 296 -3.71 17.86 -14.15
N LYS A 297 -3.67 17.84 -12.80
CA LYS A 297 -4.20 18.91 -11.95
C LYS A 297 -3.19 20.00 -11.65
N ALA A 298 -1.93 19.65 -11.52
CA ALA A 298 -0.90 20.56 -11.03
C ALA A 298 -0.25 21.39 -12.14
N LEU A 299 -0.06 20.81 -13.33
CA LEU A 299 0.58 21.50 -14.44
C LEU A 299 -0.40 22.49 -15.10
N PRO A 300 -0.06 23.78 -15.20
CA PRO A 300 -0.98 24.79 -15.69
C PRO A 300 -1.26 24.60 -17.20
N GLY A 301 -2.52 24.35 -17.55
CA GLY A 301 -2.94 24.20 -18.95
C GLY A 301 -2.37 22.95 -19.64
N VAL A 302 -2.01 21.91 -18.90
CA VAL A 302 -1.42 20.69 -19.46
C VAL A 302 -2.37 19.98 -20.42
N HIS A 303 -1.84 19.51 -21.54
CA HIS A 303 -2.50 18.61 -22.49
C HIS A 303 -1.95 17.20 -22.33
N ILE A 304 -2.82 16.19 -22.28
CA ILE A 304 -2.44 14.79 -22.15
C ILE A 304 -2.78 14.03 -23.42
N PHE A 305 -1.75 13.43 -24.03
CA PHE A 305 -1.86 12.58 -25.21
C PHE A 305 -1.83 11.12 -24.76
N SER A 306 -2.89 10.38 -25.05
CA SER A 306 -3.08 9.01 -24.58
C SER A 306 -3.19 8.05 -25.75
N ASP A 307 -2.42 6.99 -25.74
CA ASP A 307 -2.61 5.88 -26.68
C ASP A 307 -4.04 5.33 -26.57
N ALA A 308 -4.65 4.98 -27.70
CA ALA A 308 -6.02 4.46 -27.76
C ALA A 308 -6.17 3.11 -27.06
N GLY A 309 -5.08 2.34 -26.93
CA GLY A 309 -5.04 1.04 -26.26
C GLY A 309 -4.74 1.09 -24.77
N ASN A 310 -4.47 2.27 -24.17
CA ASN A 310 -4.02 2.41 -22.80
C ASN A 310 -4.90 1.70 -21.77
N HIS A 311 -4.24 1.18 -20.75
CA HIS A 311 -4.90 0.52 -19.62
C HIS A 311 -5.89 1.44 -18.88
N ALA A 312 -6.96 0.86 -18.36
CA ALA A 312 -8.04 1.56 -17.66
C ALA A 312 -7.56 2.49 -16.54
N SER A 313 -6.44 2.20 -15.87
CA SER A 313 -5.88 3.05 -14.81
C SER A 313 -5.37 4.39 -15.35
N MET A 314 -4.68 4.37 -16.50
CA MET A 314 -4.23 5.60 -17.16
C MET A 314 -5.43 6.42 -17.67
N ILE A 315 -6.36 5.74 -18.35
CA ILE A 315 -7.61 6.38 -18.82
C ILE A 315 -8.39 7.03 -17.66
N HIS A 316 -8.44 6.37 -16.49
CA HIS A 316 -9.14 6.89 -15.32
C HIS A 316 -8.45 8.14 -14.77
N GLY A 317 -7.14 8.09 -14.52
CA GLY A 317 -6.36 9.23 -14.01
C GLY A 317 -6.44 10.46 -14.94
N ILE A 318 -6.27 10.24 -16.27
CA ILE A 318 -6.39 11.29 -17.27
C ILE A 318 -7.79 11.90 -17.23
N ARG A 319 -8.84 11.08 -17.25
CA ARG A 319 -10.22 11.56 -17.25
C ARG A 319 -10.59 12.34 -16.00
N THR A 320 -10.20 11.85 -14.83
CA THR A 320 -10.53 12.46 -13.53
C THR A 320 -9.72 13.72 -13.26
N SER A 321 -8.54 13.86 -13.87
CA SER A 321 -7.75 15.09 -13.82
C SER A 321 -8.50 16.28 -14.46
N GLY A 322 -9.36 16.03 -15.45
CA GLY A 322 -10.06 17.07 -16.21
C GLY A 322 -9.17 17.84 -17.19
N ALA A 323 -7.91 17.43 -17.37
CA ALA A 323 -7.03 18.00 -18.37
C ALA A 323 -7.54 17.73 -19.81
N PRO A 324 -7.35 18.63 -20.77
CA PRO A 324 -7.54 18.35 -22.18
C PRO A 324 -6.82 17.09 -22.61
N LYS A 325 -7.53 16.15 -23.24
CA LYS A 325 -6.97 14.86 -23.67
C LYS A 325 -7.07 14.70 -25.17
N HIS A 326 -6.01 14.14 -25.74
CA HIS A 326 -5.90 13.81 -27.16
C HIS A 326 -5.64 12.30 -27.26
N ILE A 327 -6.46 11.59 -27.99
CA ILE A 327 -6.28 10.13 -28.16
C ILE A 327 -5.62 9.89 -29.50
N PHE A 328 -4.39 9.34 -29.50
CA PHE A 328 -3.73 8.94 -30.74
C PHE A 328 -3.95 7.45 -31.03
N GLN A 329 -3.82 7.07 -32.30
CA GLN A 329 -3.98 5.68 -32.73
C GLN A 329 -2.92 4.80 -32.06
N HIS A 330 -3.31 3.57 -31.74
CA HIS A 330 -2.46 2.63 -31.01
C HIS A 330 -1.12 2.42 -31.70
N ASN A 331 -0.04 2.70 -30.98
CA ASN A 331 1.35 2.57 -31.45
C ASN A 331 1.67 3.36 -32.74
N ASP A 332 1.04 4.51 -32.95
CA ASP A 332 1.20 5.34 -34.15
C ASP A 332 1.91 6.66 -33.84
N PRO A 333 3.25 6.75 -34.05
CA PRO A 333 4.03 7.98 -33.85
C PRO A 333 3.65 9.12 -34.81
N ASP A 334 3.22 8.80 -36.04
CA ASP A 334 2.85 9.81 -37.03
C ASP A 334 1.54 10.51 -36.63
N HIS A 335 0.57 9.74 -36.14
CA HIS A 335 -0.66 10.34 -35.60
C HIS A 335 -0.39 11.14 -34.33
N LEU A 336 0.52 10.67 -33.45
CA LEU A 336 0.96 11.42 -32.27
C LEU A 336 1.60 12.76 -32.68
N ASP A 337 2.52 12.78 -33.66
CA ASP A 337 3.16 13.99 -34.19
C ASP A 337 2.11 14.99 -34.72
N HIS A 338 1.14 14.48 -35.49
CA HIS A 338 0.06 15.30 -36.02
C HIS A 338 -0.75 15.99 -34.90
N LEU A 339 -1.05 15.29 -33.81
CA LEU A 339 -1.81 15.86 -32.68
C LEU A 339 -0.99 16.84 -31.84
N LEU A 340 0.28 16.51 -31.55
CA LEU A 340 1.17 17.36 -30.77
C LEU A 340 1.41 18.70 -31.45
N LYS A 341 1.55 18.71 -32.79
CA LYS A 341 1.73 19.92 -33.59
C LYS A 341 0.59 20.94 -33.47
N GLN A 342 -0.60 20.51 -33.07
CA GLN A 342 -1.78 21.38 -32.93
C GLN A 342 -1.84 22.12 -31.61
N VAL A 343 -0.99 21.79 -30.63
CA VAL A 343 -0.98 22.37 -29.28
C VAL A 343 0.16 23.38 -29.16
N ASP A 344 -0.13 24.52 -28.53
CA ASP A 344 0.87 25.56 -28.28
C ASP A 344 2.14 24.97 -27.66
N PRO A 345 3.33 25.21 -28.26
CA PRO A 345 4.61 24.74 -27.73
C PRO A 345 4.86 25.15 -26.27
N ALA A 346 4.37 26.30 -25.84
CA ALA A 346 4.57 26.81 -24.48
C ALA A 346 3.76 26.07 -23.41
N LEU A 347 2.73 25.32 -23.78
CA LEU A 347 1.92 24.56 -22.83
C LEU A 347 2.60 23.23 -22.46
N PRO A 348 2.53 22.80 -21.18
CA PRO A 348 3.02 21.51 -20.77
C PRO A 348 2.22 20.37 -21.44
N LYS A 349 2.90 19.29 -21.77
CA LYS A 349 2.33 18.12 -22.43
C LYS A 349 2.81 16.85 -21.76
N ILE A 350 1.96 15.83 -21.72
CA ILE A 350 2.30 14.48 -21.28
C ILE A 350 1.84 13.52 -22.35
N VAL A 351 2.71 12.58 -22.75
CA VAL A 351 2.38 11.47 -23.64
C VAL A 351 2.40 10.17 -22.87
N ALA A 352 1.27 9.47 -22.79
CA ALA A 352 1.10 8.26 -22.01
C ALA A 352 0.81 7.03 -22.91
N PHE A 353 1.60 5.96 -22.76
CA PHE A 353 1.44 4.71 -23.51
C PHE A 353 2.07 3.50 -22.80
N GLU A 354 1.75 2.28 -23.23
CA GLU A 354 2.32 1.01 -22.73
C GLU A 354 3.43 0.53 -23.67
N THR A 355 4.51 -0.04 -23.13
CA THR A 355 5.57 -0.63 -23.95
C THR A 355 5.19 -2.02 -24.48
N VAL A 356 4.62 -2.87 -23.63
CA VAL A 356 3.99 -4.14 -24.02
C VAL A 356 2.51 -4.03 -23.70
N HIS A 357 1.70 -3.98 -24.73
CA HIS A 357 0.28 -3.73 -24.57
C HIS A 357 -0.43 -4.90 -23.89
N SER A 358 -1.24 -4.59 -22.89
CA SER A 358 -1.86 -5.56 -21.99
C SER A 358 -2.83 -6.54 -22.65
N MET A 359 -3.46 -6.17 -23.77
CA MET A 359 -4.55 -6.95 -24.39
C MET A 359 -4.12 -7.75 -25.61
N ASP A 360 -3.21 -7.25 -26.42
CA ASP A 360 -2.76 -7.90 -27.66
C ASP A 360 -1.28 -8.31 -27.65
N GLY A 361 -0.51 -7.83 -26.64
CA GLY A 361 0.91 -8.11 -26.52
C GLY A 361 1.80 -7.39 -27.53
N ALA A 362 1.27 -6.42 -28.27
CA ALA A 362 2.05 -5.61 -29.19
C ALA A 362 3.12 -4.82 -28.41
N VAL A 363 4.32 -4.75 -29.00
CA VAL A 363 5.40 -3.93 -28.45
C VAL A 363 5.40 -2.60 -29.19
N CYS A 364 5.36 -1.50 -28.44
CA CYS A 364 5.31 -0.16 -29.04
C CYS A 364 6.62 0.22 -29.74
N PRO A 365 6.59 1.13 -30.72
CA PRO A 365 7.78 1.77 -31.29
C PRO A 365 8.29 2.83 -30.29
N LEU A 366 8.96 2.36 -29.20
CA LEU A 366 9.29 3.17 -28.03
C LEU A 366 10.13 4.39 -28.39
N LYS A 367 11.21 4.18 -29.15
CA LYS A 367 12.14 5.26 -29.52
C LYS A 367 11.44 6.36 -30.32
N GLU A 368 10.65 5.98 -31.30
CA GLU A 368 9.93 6.90 -32.18
C GLU A 368 8.86 7.69 -31.39
N LEU A 369 8.14 7.04 -30.47
CA LEU A 369 7.16 7.71 -29.62
C LEU A 369 7.83 8.71 -28.66
N CYS A 370 8.99 8.36 -28.08
CA CYS A 370 9.77 9.24 -27.23
C CYS A 370 10.34 10.43 -28.03
N ASP A 371 10.92 10.18 -29.21
CA ASP A 371 11.50 11.23 -30.06
C ASP A 371 10.44 12.25 -30.49
N VAL A 372 9.28 11.77 -30.91
CA VAL A 372 8.14 12.64 -31.24
C VAL A 372 7.67 13.42 -30.02
N SER A 373 7.58 12.79 -28.87
CA SER A 373 7.17 13.47 -27.62
C SER A 373 8.14 14.61 -27.27
N HIS A 374 9.43 14.33 -27.24
CA HIS A 374 10.46 15.30 -26.86
C HIS A 374 10.62 16.43 -27.90
N LYS A 375 10.39 16.16 -29.18
CA LYS A 375 10.35 17.18 -30.23
C LYS A 375 9.38 18.32 -29.90
N TYR A 376 8.30 18.04 -29.19
CA TYR A 376 7.30 19.03 -28.78
C TYR A 376 7.37 19.38 -27.28
N GLY A 377 8.43 19.00 -26.57
CA GLY A 377 8.64 19.28 -25.17
C GLY A 377 7.65 18.57 -24.25
N ALA A 378 7.12 17.42 -24.65
CA ALA A 378 6.23 16.62 -23.83
C ALA A 378 7.02 15.67 -22.92
N LEU A 379 6.52 15.49 -21.68
CA LEU A 379 6.98 14.41 -20.79
C LEU A 379 6.41 13.08 -21.26
N THR A 380 7.23 12.04 -21.28
CA THR A 380 6.83 10.67 -21.54
C THR A 380 6.41 9.95 -20.24
N PHE A 381 5.20 9.38 -20.21
CA PHE A 381 4.69 8.52 -19.14
C PHE A 381 4.51 7.11 -19.71
N VAL A 382 5.45 6.23 -19.39
CA VAL A 382 5.58 4.93 -20.03
C VAL A 382 5.26 3.80 -19.06
N ASP A 383 4.25 3.00 -19.41
CA ASP A 383 3.83 1.84 -18.61
C ASP A 383 4.60 0.59 -19.06
N GLU A 384 5.51 0.12 -18.21
CA GLU A 384 6.33 -1.08 -18.39
C GLU A 384 5.76 -2.31 -17.64
N VAL A 385 4.51 -2.27 -17.19
CA VAL A 385 3.88 -3.27 -16.31
C VAL A 385 3.94 -4.69 -16.87
N HIS A 386 3.83 -4.86 -18.17
CA HIS A 386 3.93 -6.16 -18.87
C HIS A 386 5.34 -6.49 -19.34
N ALA A 387 6.28 -5.57 -19.21
CA ALA A 387 7.65 -5.75 -19.70
C ALA A 387 8.68 -5.89 -18.57
N VAL A 388 8.50 -5.15 -17.47
CA VAL A 388 9.38 -5.26 -16.30
C VAL A 388 9.41 -6.69 -15.78
N GLY A 389 10.60 -7.17 -15.52
CA GLY A 389 10.79 -8.55 -15.16
C GLY A 389 11.11 -9.48 -16.32
N LEU A 390 10.77 -9.10 -17.55
CA LEU A 390 10.81 -9.97 -18.74
C LEU A 390 11.75 -9.48 -19.83
N TYR A 391 11.81 -8.18 -20.06
CA TYR A 391 12.59 -7.56 -21.13
C TYR A 391 13.81 -6.83 -20.57
N GLY A 392 14.86 -6.74 -21.37
CA GLY A 392 16.14 -6.12 -21.01
C GLY A 392 17.08 -7.05 -20.24
N LYS A 393 18.37 -6.76 -20.26
CA LYS A 393 19.42 -7.57 -19.61
C LYS A 393 19.23 -7.68 -18.10
N ASN A 394 18.88 -6.57 -17.47
CA ASN A 394 18.55 -6.53 -16.05
C ASN A 394 17.04 -6.61 -15.79
N GLY A 395 16.20 -6.68 -16.87
CA GLY A 395 14.76 -6.71 -16.92
C GLY A 395 14.11 -5.45 -16.44
N ALA A 396 14.71 -4.35 -16.76
CA ALA A 396 14.10 -3.07 -16.54
C ALA A 396 12.97 -2.74 -17.53
N GLY A 397 12.74 -3.62 -18.52
CA GLY A 397 11.67 -3.45 -19.49
C GLY A 397 12.15 -3.27 -20.92
N VAL A 398 11.24 -2.81 -21.79
CA VAL A 398 11.54 -2.54 -23.21
C VAL A 398 12.51 -1.37 -23.34
N GLY A 399 12.40 -0.37 -22.46
CA GLY A 399 13.35 0.74 -22.44
C GLY A 399 14.80 0.30 -22.30
N GLU A 400 15.07 -0.69 -21.46
CA GLU A 400 16.40 -1.28 -21.33
C GLU A 400 16.77 -2.12 -22.57
N ARG A 401 15.84 -2.95 -23.06
CA ARG A 401 16.07 -3.78 -24.24
C ARG A 401 16.53 -2.95 -25.45
N ASP A 402 15.89 -1.81 -25.65
CA ASP A 402 16.08 -0.95 -26.83
C ASP A 402 17.11 0.17 -26.59
N GLY A 403 17.68 0.24 -25.39
CA GLY A 403 18.66 1.28 -25.03
C GLY A 403 18.07 2.70 -24.95
N CYS A 404 16.76 2.80 -24.61
CA CYS A 404 16.00 4.05 -24.58
C CYS A 404 15.63 4.48 -23.15
N MET A 405 16.33 4.00 -22.13
CA MET A 405 15.99 4.33 -20.72
C MET A 405 16.04 5.83 -20.43
N ASP A 406 16.99 6.55 -21.04
CA ASP A 406 17.15 8.00 -20.87
C ASP A 406 16.03 8.78 -21.57
N ASP A 407 15.41 8.20 -22.58
CA ASP A 407 14.31 8.84 -23.33
C ASP A 407 12.95 8.74 -22.59
N ILE A 408 12.88 8.05 -21.46
CA ILE A 408 11.65 7.90 -20.67
C ILE A 408 11.74 8.82 -19.44
N ASP A 409 10.81 9.76 -19.30
CA ASP A 409 10.79 10.67 -18.15
C ASP A 409 10.18 10.03 -16.91
N ILE A 410 9.06 9.32 -17.07
CA ILE A 410 8.34 8.65 -16.00
C ILE A 410 8.04 7.21 -16.42
N ILE A 411 8.63 6.26 -15.71
CA ILE A 411 8.32 4.84 -15.86
C ILE A 411 7.31 4.44 -14.80
N THR A 412 6.30 3.68 -15.18
CA THR A 412 5.44 2.98 -14.24
C THR A 412 5.56 1.48 -14.38
N GLY A 413 5.51 0.77 -13.26
CA GLY A 413 5.70 -0.67 -13.22
C GLY A 413 4.92 -1.33 -12.08
N THR A 414 5.00 -2.66 -12.03
CA THR A 414 4.25 -3.45 -11.06
C THR A 414 5.13 -4.47 -10.34
N LEU A 415 4.83 -4.66 -9.07
CA LEU A 415 5.36 -5.77 -8.26
C LEU A 415 4.45 -7.01 -8.33
N GLY A 416 3.25 -6.86 -8.93
CA GLY A 416 2.19 -7.87 -8.92
C GLY A 416 2.20 -8.86 -10.08
N LYS A 417 3.16 -8.77 -11.00
CA LYS A 417 3.25 -9.68 -12.17
C LYS A 417 4.55 -10.48 -12.15
N ALA A 418 5.52 -10.16 -12.97
CA ALA A 418 6.78 -10.91 -13.04
C ALA A 418 7.49 -11.04 -11.69
N PHE A 419 7.37 -10.06 -10.80
CA PHE A 419 7.92 -10.13 -9.44
C PHE A 419 7.08 -10.93 -8.45
N GLY A 420 5.88 -11.39 -8.82
CA GLY A 420 5.06 -12.33 -8.04
C GLY A 420 4.56 -11.82 -6.69
N ASN A 421 4.46 -10.49 -6.51
CA ASN A 421 4.10 -9.85 -5.25
C ASN A 421 2.87 -8.93 -5.37
N ILE A 422 2.80 -7.88 -4.58
CA ILE A 422 1.73 -6.86 -4.61
C ILE A 422 2.38 -5.48 -4.60
N GLY A 423 1.82 -4.56 -5.38
CA GLY A 423 2.24 -3.18 -5.43
C GLY A 423 2.43 -2.68 -6.86
N GLY A 424 2.57 -1.38 -6.97
CA GLY A 424 2.98 -0.68 -8.18
C GLY A 424 3.98 0.40 -7.81
N TYR A 425 4.59 1.02 -8.80
CA TYR A 425 5.56 2.09 -8.57
C TYR A 425 5.63 3.02 -9.76
N ILE A 426 6.21 4.18 -9.51
CA ILE A 426 6.76 5.06 -10.54
C ILE A 426 8.27 5.22 -10.32
N ALA A 427 9.02 5.48 -11.40
CA ALA A 427 10.43 5.88 -11.34
C ALA A 427 10.64 7.04 -12.31
N GLY A 428 11.49 8.00 -11.94
CA GLY A 428 11.73 9.19 -12.73
C GLY A 428 12.71 10.16 -12.04
N SER A 429 12.70 11.44 -12.45
CA SER A 429 13.52 12.45 -11.79
C SER A 429 13.13 12.64 -10.32
N ALA A 430 14.08 13.00 -9.47
CA ALA A 430 13.85 13.20 -8.04
C ALA A 430 12.75 14.25 -7.80
N SER A 431 12.69 15.32 -8.59
CA SER A 431 11.68 16.37 -8.47
C SER A 431 10.27 15.89 -8.83
N THR A 432 10.14 15.08 -9.90
CA THR A 432 8.85 14.51 -10.30
C THR A 432 8.32 13.55 -9.23
N VAL A 433 9.18 12.65 -8.75
CA VAL A 433 8.80 11.69 -7.71
C VAL A 433 8.41 12.38 -6.41
N ASP A 434 9.17 13.41 -5.99
CA ASP A 434 8.85 14.20 -4.78
C ASP A 434 7.55 14.99 -4.91
N MET A 435 7.28 15.55 -6.10
CA MET A 435 6.01 16.17 -6.42
C MET A 435 4.84 15.19 -6.24
N ILE A 436 4.93 14.01 -6.83
CA ILE A 436 3.88 12.98 -6.70
C ILE A 436 3.75 12.52 -5.25
N ARG A 437 4.84 12.27 -4.55
CA ARG A 437 4.84 11.91 -3.12
C ARG A 437 4.14 12.95 -2.25
N SER A 438 4.23 14.21 -2.62
CA SER A 438 3.70 15.34 -1.84
C SER A 438 2.24 15.69 -2.14
N TYR A 439 1.74 15.36 -3.33
CA TYR A 439 0.40 15.79 -3.78
C TYR A 439 -0.55 14.64 -4.15
N ALA A 440 -0.06 13.45 -4.42
CA ALA A 440 -0.92 12.34 -4.84
C ALA A 440 -1.74 11.79 -3.67
N ALA A 441 -3.05 12.06 -3.69
CA ALA A 441 -3.96 11.61 -2.63
C ALA A 441 -3.98 10.08 -2.46
N GLY A 442 -3.91 9.32 -3.57
CA GLY A 442 -3.84 7.87 -3.55
C GLY A 442 -2.57 7.29 -2.93
N PHE A 443 -1.51 8.11 -2.80
CA PHE A 443 -0.32 7.76 -2.05
C PHE A 443 -0.43 8.20 -0.57
N ILE A 444 -0.85 9.46 -0.35
CA ILE A 444 -0.80 10.10 0.98
C ILE A 444 -1.80 9.46 1.96
N PHE A 445 -3.02 9.18 1.50
CA PHE A 445 -4.16 8.81 2.34
C PHE A 445 -4.51 7.32 2.33
N THR A 446 -3.63 6.48 1.78
CA THR A 446 -3.81 5.02 1.79
C THR A 446 -2.85 4.35 2.77
N THR A 447 -3.25 3.20 3.32
CA THR A 447 -2.37 2.36 4.14
C THR A 447 -1.18 1.88 3.31
N SER A 448 0.00 1.90 3.89
CA SER A 448 1.25 1.46 3.25
C SER A 448 1.23 -0.05 2.96
N LEU A 449 2.09 -0.49 2.05
CA LEU A 449 2.37 -1.91 1.88
C LEU A 449 3.00 -2.50 3.16
N PRO A 450 2.60 -3.72 3.58
CA PRO A 450 3.16 -4.35 4.78
C PRO A 450 4.61 -4.81 4.58
N PRO A 451 5.39 -4.94 5.67
CA PRO A 451 6.78 -5.38 5.61
C PRO A 451 7.00 -6.69 4.84
N THR A 452 6.07 -7.63 4.97
CA THR A 452 6.09 -8.92 4.25
C THR A 452 6.09 -8.76 2.74
N THR A 453 5.26 -7.87 2.22
CA THR A 453 5.19 -7.55 0.79
C THR A 453 6.46 -6.85 0.30
N LEU A 454 6.98 -5.90 1.07
CA LEU A 454 8.20 -5.17 0.72
C LEU A 454 9.41 -6.08 0.66
N ALA A 455 9.61 -6.92 1.69
CA ALA A 455 10.70 -7.87 1.74
C ALA A 455 10.63 -8.90 0.59
N GLY A 456 9.44 -9.40 0.30
CA GLY A 456 9.20 -10.31 -0.83
C GLY A 456 9.52 -9.67 -2.18
N ALA A 457 9.06 -8.44 -2.41
CA ALA A 457 9.32 -7.70 -3.64
C ALA A 457 10.81 -7.40 -3.82
N LEU A 458 11.48 -6.92 -2.78
CA LEU A 458 12.91 -6.64 -2.79
C LEU A 458 13.73 -7.92 -3.08
N ALA A 459 13.38 -9.04 -2.43
CA ALA A 459 14.01 -10.32 -2.69
C ALA A 459 13.78 -10.79 -4.13
N SER A 460 12.57 -10.59 -4.66
CA SER A 460 12.24 -10.96 -6.04
C SER A 460 13.07 -10.17 -7.07
N ILE A 461 13.19 -8.87 -6.91
CA ILE A 461 14.02 -8.04 -7.78
C ILE A 461 15.48 -8.49 -7.71
N LYS A 462 16.03 -8.73 -6.51
CA LYS A 462 17.43 -9.15 -6.31
C LYS A 462 17.73 -10.55 -6.84
N VAL A 463 16.80 -11.50 -6.68
CA VAL A 463 16.99 -12.88 -7.21
C VAL A 463 17.22 -12.88 -8.72
N ARG A 464 16.55 -12.00 -9.43
CA ARG A 464 16.64 -11.91 -10.87
C ARG A 464 18.04 -11.52 -11.36
N PHE A 465 18.75 -10.61 -10.69
CA PHE A 465 20.14 -10.27 -11.01
C PHE A 465 21.08 -11.49 -10.97
N TYR A 466 20.80 -12.48 -10.11
CA TYR A 466 21.58 -13.71 -10.04
C TYR A 466 21.25 -14.73 -11.14
N PHE A 467 20.04 -14.74 -11.66
CA PHE A 467 19.62 -15.70 -12.68
C PHE A 467 20.20 -15.37 -14.06
N TRP A 468 20.11 -14.12 -14.48
CA TRP A 468 20.60 -13.69 -15.80
C TRP A 468 22.13 -13.64 -15.87
N SER A 469 22.82 -13.28 -14.81
CA SER A 469 24.29 -13.27 -14.79
C SER A 469 24.94 -14.65 -14.90
N ARG A 470 24.19 -15.74 -14.73
CA ARG A 470 24.68 -17.13 -14.88
C ARG A 470 24.33 -17.80 -16.19
N TYR A 471 23.40 -17.25 -16.97
CA TYR A 471 22.91 -17.86 -18.22
C TYR A 471 23.19 -17.01 -19.47
N LEU A 472 23.83 -15.86 -19.32
CA LEU A 472 24.49 -15.09 -20.36
C LEU A 472 26.00 -15.10 -20.16
#